data_dbac129ddbb8c9bbab498e041c7de741
#
_entry.id   dbac129ddbb8c9bbab498e041c7de741
#
_cell.length_a   1.000
_cell.length_b   1.000
_cell.length_c   1.000
_cell.angle_alpha   90.00
_cell.angle_beta   90.00
_cell.angle_gamma   90.00
#
_symmetry.space_group_name_H-M   'P 1'
#
loop_
_entity.id
_entity.type
_entity.pdbx_description
1 polymer ?
#
loop_
_entity_poly.entity_id
_entity_poly.type
_entity_poly.pdbx_seq_one_letter_code
_entity_poly.pdbx_strand_id
1 'polypeptide(L)'
;MKELKARYQTGEAQLKVKLQDHINNGGRISLTTDGWAGNNKLDYIAVTGHWQTKLGEHNSVLLDIIELTNPVHDGRYLCKKLLEVTNRLGITCAVMSVTRDNASPNDTMLEEFEAAVASQWGQMEEEDRLSFCCKFNRKDGDVRCCAHIYNIAVQAALKAIKSNPNEHRHHYQHEANRAILPDDERSAFFKIRSLAIIFKLRKLPRAQLKQMCTTLNIKFIDLMCDMPVRWNSTDNMLKAALRMEKPIRAVLMNQEWDQSVRRHLTPTDEDWDILKEMAVLFEIFRRPTVQSQAECYPTLRNTIPNYLHMIRQLNVWQSAVEKPTLKIAAGAAHNVLTEYFKKSMSTRHSFVSTICDPRYKLAVLAFLFDAEGGITSTNYKKGKAHFQHVYSQYSQRARGIAEYKRAQAERAVIDAQGSLSPSPEVEGQEDWRINPFHGFAEHMAQHQSVMPNVINTEIDRWLREPCISLDSTLDEQRAYMQSKAYDFPIISQMARDYGAIPATSAPSERVFSVAGNLIAKKRTKISSENVRYVLCLRSWGILVEADDEEEIIIDDNGQIVEQE
;
A
#
# COMPACT_ATOMS: atom_id res chain seq x y z
N MET A 1 20.39 -24.80 10.99
CA MET A 1 20.83 -23.39 11.13
C MET A 1 21.87 -22.94 10.09
N LYS A 2 22.97 -23.65 9.90
CA LYS A 2 23.99 -23.24 8.91
C LYS A 2 23.45 -23.19 7.48
N GLU A 3 22.65 -24.16 7.06
CA GLU A 3 22.06 -24.23 5.73
C GLU A 3 21.03 -23.12 5.48
N LEU A 4 20.08 -22.90 6.39
CA LEU A 4 19.08 -21.84 6.25
C LEU A 4 19.74 -20.46 6.15
N LYS A 5 20.77 -20.19 6.96
CA LYS A 5 21.56 -18.98 6.89
C LYS A 5 22.31 -18.85 5.55
N ALA A 6 22.88 -19.93 5.05
CA ALA A 6 23.58 -19.92 3.75
C ALA A 6 22.60 -19.62 2.60
N ARG A 7 21.42 -20.29 2.58
CA ARG A 7 20.35 -20.00 1.61
C ARG A 7 19.90 -18.54 1.69
N TYR A 8 19.73 -17.99 2.91
CA TYR A 8 19.38 -16.58 3.10
C TYR A 8 20.44 -15.63 2.52
N GLN A 9 21.72 -15.89 2.78
CA GLN A 9 22.82 -15.06 2.25
C GLN A 9 22.88 -15.09 0.72
N THR A 10 22.69 -16.25 0.12
CA THR A 10 22.61 -16.40 -1.34
C THR A 10 21.40 -15.66 -1.92
N GLY A 11 20.22 -15.82 -1.32
CA GLY A 11 19.01 -15.13 -1.74
C GLY A 11 19.10 -13.62 -1.60
N GLU A 12 19.70 -13.13 -0.51
CA GLU A 12 19.94 -11.69 -0.30
C GLU A 12 20.89 -11.12 -1.37
N ALA A 13 21.95 -11.84 -1.73
CA ALA A 13 22.85 -11.43 -2.80
C ALA A 13 22.12 -11.35 -4.16
N GLN A 14 21.25 -12.34 -4.48
CA GLN A 14 20.43 -12.32 -5.69
C GLN A 14 19.43 -11.15 -5.69
N LEU A 15 18.76 -10.91 -4.56
CA LEU A 15 17.86 -9.77 -4.41
C LEU A 15 18.62 -8.45 -4.63
N LYS A 16 19.81 -8.31 -4.04
CA LYS A 16 20.66 -7.11 -4.20
C LYS A 16 20.99 -6.86 -5.67
N VAL A 17 21.39 -7.87 -6.42
CA VAL A 17 21.66 -7.76 -7.86
C VAL A 17 20.40 -7.29 -8.60
N LYS A 18 19.24 -7.89 -8.34
CA LYS A 18 17.97 -7.52 -8.95
C LYS A 18 17.58 -6.07 -8.69
N LEU A 19 17.82 -5.59 -7.46
CA LEU A 19 17.54 -4.20 -7.07
C LEU A 19 18.52 -3.22 -7.74
N GLN A 20 19.82 -3.57 -7.81
CA GLN A 20 20.82 -2.74 -8.49
C GLN A 20 20.54 -2.66 -10.00
N ASP A 21 20.16 -3.76 -10.65
CA ASP A 21 19.77 -3.74 -12.07
C ASP A 21 18.58 -2.81 -12.31
N HIS A 22 17.58 -2.83 -11.40
CA HIS A 22 16.45 -1.92 -11.48
C HIS A 22 16.89 -0.45 -11.35
N ILE A 23 17.76 -0.14 -10.39
CA ILE A 23 18.28 1.21 -10.14
C ILE A 23 19.14 1.68 -11.32
N ASN A 24 20.06 0.85 -11.83
CA ASN A 24 20.92 1.17 -12.96
C ASN A 24 20.10 1.45 -14.24
N ASN A 25 18.91 0.85 -14.35
CA ASN A 25 17.95 1.17 -15.39
C ASN A 25 17.07 2.39 -15.08
N GLY A 26 17.40 3.14 -14.04
CA GLY A 26 16.75 4.39 -13.67
C GLY A 26 15.48 4.25 -12.84
N GLY A 27 15.17 3.06 -12.38
CA GLY A 27 13.99 2.79 -11.56
C GLY A 27 14.16 3.27 -10.11
N ARG A 28 13.04 3.55 -9.46
CA ARG A 28 12.95 3.92 -8.05
C ARG A 28 12.27 2.81 -7.25
N ILE A 29 12.48 2.83 -5.94
CA ILE A 29 11.94 1.82 -5.02
C ILE A 29 11.05 2.54 -4.01
N SER A 30 9.82 2.05 -3.85
CA SER A 30 8.91 2.47 -2.80
C SER A 30 8.91 1.44 -1.68
N LEU A 31 8.87 1.90 -0.44
CA LEU A 31 8.89 1.01 0.73
C LEU A 31 7.53 1.01 1.43
N THR A 32 7.20 -0.11 2.09
CA THR A 32 6.26 -0.08 3.21
C THR A 32 6.96 -0.51 4.48
N THR A 33 6.54 0.03 5.59
CA THR A 33 7.02 -0.38 6.91
C THR A 33 5.88 -0.39 7.92
N ASP A 34 5.93 -1.36 8.82
CA ASP A 34 4.97 -1.51 9.90
C ASP A 34 5.62 -2.26 11.07
N GLY A 35 5.11 -2.05 12.29
CA GLY A 35 5.54 -2.70 13.50
C GLY A 35 4.57 -3.77 13.99
N TRP A 36 5.07 -4.84 14.56
CA TRP A 36 4.26 -5.94 15.07
C TRP A 36 4.80 -6.54 16.35
N ALA A 37 3.92 -6.70 17.36
CA ALA A 37 4.19 -7.45 18.57
C ALA A 37 3.86 -8.94 18.35
N GLY A 38 4.88 -9.77 18.31
CA GLY A 38 4.75 -11.20 18.06
C GLY A 38 4.19 -11.99 19.26
N ASN A 39 3.61 -13.16 18.99
CA ASN A 39 3.13 -14.08 20.02
C ASN A 39 4.24 -14.61 20.93
N ASN A 40 5.50 -14.53 20.50
CA ASN A 40 6.70 -14.85 21.27
C ASN A 40 7.17 -13.70 22.18
N LYS A 41 6.37 -12.62 22.31
CA LYS A 41 6.67 -11.42 23.09
C LYS A 41 7.88 -10.62 22.59
N LEU A 42 8.25 -10.79 21.34
CA LEU A 42 9.25 -9.99 20.65
C LEU A 42 8.55 -9.03 19.70
N ASP A 43 9.09 -7.83 19.57
CA ASP A 43 8.60 -6.83 18.65
C ASP A 43 9.43 -6.83 17.37
N TYR A 44 8.78 -6.64 16.24
CA TYR A 44 9.39 -6.68 14.93
C TYR A 44 9.00 -5.46 14.10
N ILE A 45 9.88 -5.08 13.18
CA ILE A 45 9.58 -4.18 12.07
C ILE A 45 9.78 -4.92 10.76
N ALA A 46 8.80 -4.86 9.86
CA ALA A 46 8.92 -5.37 8.50
C ALA A 46 9.15 -4.22 7.52
N VAL A 47 10.04 -4.44 6.55
CA VAL A 47 10.31 -3.51 5.46
C VAL A 47 10.11 -4.27 4.16
N THR A 48 9.13 -3.83 3.34
CA THR A 48 8.91 -4.37 2.00
C THR A 48 9.33 -3.38 0.93
N GLY A 49 9.80 -3.87 -0.20
CA GLY A 49 10.19 -3.07 -1.36
C GLY A 49 9.25 -3.29 -2.53
N HIS A 50 8.91 -2.22 -3.23
CA HIS A 50 7.96 -2.21 -4.33
C HIS A 50 8.54 -1.45 -5.52
N TRP A 51 8.50 -2.07 -6.71
CA TRP A 51 8.93 -1.46 -7.97
C TRP A 51 8.23 -2.10 -9.15
N GLN A 52 8.26 -1.45 -10.30
CA GLN A 52 7.79 -2.03 -11.56
C GLN A 52 8.94 -2.22 -12.53
N THR A 53 8.97 -3.38 -13.20
CA THR A 53 9.93 -3.64 -14.28
C THR A 53 9.68 -2.74 -15.49
N LYS A 54 10.61 -2.72 -16.47
CA LYS A 54 10.39 -2.04 -17.76
C LYS A 54 9.14 -2.54 -18.49
N LEU A 55 8.74 -3.79 -18.24
CA LEU A 55 7.54 -4.40 -18.79
C LEU A 55 6.27 -4.09 -17.95
N GLY A 56 6.37 -3.24 -16.93
CA GLY A 56 5.24 -2.86 -16.08
C GLY A 56 4.81 -3.94 -15.08
N GLU A 57 5.61 -5.00 -14.89
CA GLU A 57 5.33 -6.03 -13.91
C GLU A 57 5.58 -5.49 -12.50
N HIS A 58 4.61 -5.66 -11.62
CA HIS A 58 4.70 -5.19 -10.25
C HIS A 58 5.45 -6.19 -9.37
N ASN A 59 6.48 -5.74 -8.69
CA ASN A 59 7.20 -6.50 -7.69
C ASN A 59 6.88 -5.97 -6.30
N SER A 60 6.55 -6.89 -5.39
CA SER A 60 6.33 -6.63 -3.97
C SER A 60 7.08 -7.70 -3.18
N VAL A 61 8.14 -7.32 -2.48
CA VAL A 61 9.08 -8.25 -1.87
C VAL A 61 9.39 -7.81 -0.44
N LEU A 62 9.41 -8.76 0.51
CA LEU A 62 9.95 -8.51 1.84
C LEU A 62 11.46 -8.29 1.74
N LEU A 63 11.91 -7.08 2.03
CA LEU A 63 13.35 -6.77 2.08
C LEU A 63 13.97 -7.30 3.36
N ASP A 64 13.26 -7.12 4.47
CA ASP A 64 13.67 -7.67 5.77
C ASP A 64 12.54 -7.61 6.81
N ILE A 65 12.66 -8.46 7.83
CA ILE A 65 11.93 -8.38 9.09
C ILE A 65 12.93 -8.44 10.25
N ILE A 66 12.95 -7.42 11.08
CA ILE A 66 13.98 -7.20 12.09
C ILE A 66 13.35 -7.17 13.47
N GLU A 67 13.94 -7.89 14.41
CA GLU A 67 13.60 -7.77 15.82
C GLU A 67 13.98 -6.39 16.37
N LEU A 68 13.06 -5.77 17.10
CA LEU A 68 13.28 -4.53 17.83
C LEU A 68 13.74 -4.86 19.26
N THR A 69 15.05 -4.88 19.45
CA THR A 69 15.67 -5.25 20.73
C THR A 69 15.65 -4.15 21.79
N ASN A 70 15.46 -2.89 21.38
CA ASN A 70 15.29 -1.79 22.31
C ASN A 70 13.83 -1.73 22.77
N PRO A 71 13.52 -1.69 24.06
CA PRO A 71 12.15 -1.57 24.56
C PRO A 71 11.48 -0.22 24.22
N VAL A 72 12.26 0.79 23.88
CA VAL A 72 11.75 2.09 23.43
C VAL A 72 11.90 2.19 21.91
N HIS A 73 10.77 2.16 21.21
CA HIS A 73 10.73 2.26 19.74
C HIS A 73 10.53 3.71 19.31
N ASP A 74 11.48 4.57 19.62
CA ASP A 74 11.47 5.96 19.14
C ASP A 74 11.81 6.05 17.64
N GLY A 75 11.53 7.22 17.04
CA GLY A 75 11.72 7.39 15.60
C GLY A 75 13.18 7.29 15.14
N ARG A 76 14.16 7.65 15.98
CA ARG A 76 15.58 7.53 15.66
C ARG A 76 16.01 6.07 15.60
N TYR A 77 15.54 5.26 16.56
CA TYR A 77 15.81 3.83 16.56
C TYR A 77 15.17 3.14 15.34
N LEU A 78 13.92 3.48 15.01
CA LEU A 78 13.24 2.94 13.82
C LEU A 78 13.97 3.37 12.54
N CYS A 79 14.43 4.63 12.43
CA CYS A 79 15.23 5.10 11.31
C CYS A 79 16.54 4.31 11.16
N LYS A 80 17.24 4.06 12.27
CA LYS A 80 18.46 3.24 12.26
C LYS A 80 18.18 1.85 11.67
N LYS A 81 17.05 1.22 12.06
CA LYS A 81 16.66 -0.10 11.53
C LYS A 81 16.32 -0.04 10.03
N LEU A 82 15.62 0.98 9.58
CA LEU A 82 15.33 1.20 8.17
C LEU A 82 16.62 1.40 7.36
N LEU A 83 17.56 2.21 7.87
CA LEU A 83 18.87 2.44 7.23
C LEU A 83 19.74 1.18 7.22
N GLU A 84 19.69 0.32 8.25
CA GLU A 84 20.39 -0.96 8.26
C GLU A 84 19.97 -1.83 7.05
N VAL A 85 18.67 -1.86 6.70
CA VAL A 85 18.15 -2.60 5.55
C VAL A 85 18.55 -1.94 4.24
N THR A 86 18.26 -0.64 4.09
CA THR A 86 18.42 0.07 2.82
C THR A 86 19.88 0.22 2.43
N ASN A 87 20.80 0.45 3.39
CA ASN A 87 22.24 0.50 3.16
C ASN A 87 22.82 -0.86 2.78
N ARG A 88 22.43 -1.93 3.50
CA ARG A 88 22.89 -3.29 3.21
C ARG A 88 22.53 -3.71 1.78
N LEU A 89 21.33 -3.35 1.31
CA LEU A 89 20.86 -3.63 -0.06
C LEU A 89 21.35 -2.60 -1.08
N GLY A 90 21.97 -1.49 -0.64
CA GLY A 90 22.48 -0.42 -1.52
C GLY A 90 21.37 0.40 -2.19
N ILE A 91 20.20 0.54 -1.55
CA ILE A 91 19.03 1.19 -2.15
C ILE A 91 18.65 2.53 -1.51
N THR A 92 19.37 3.00 -0.49
CA THR A 92 18.97 4.16 0.33
C THR A 92 18.65 5.39 -0.52
N CYS A 93 19.50 5.74 -1.48
CA CYS A 93 19.28 6.87 -2.38
C CYS A 93 18.25 6.61 -3.49
N ALA A 94 17.88 5.34 -3.72
CA ALA A 94 16.85 4.96 -4.67
C ALA A 94 15.43 5.02 -4.09
N VAL A 95 15.29 5.14 -2.76
CA VAL A 95 13.98 5.20 -2.11
C VAL A 95 13.22 6.44 -2.58
N MET A 96 11.99 6.22 -3.07
CA MET A 96 11.09 7.25 -3.54
C MET A 96 10.04 7.63 -2.50
N SER A 97 9.49 6.63 -1.84
CA SER A 97 8.45 6.80 -0.82
C SER A 97 8.54 5.73 0.26
N VAL A 98 8.01 6.06 1.43
CA VAL A 98 7.82 5.11 2.54
C VAL A 98 6.36 5.21 2.97
N THR A 99 5.62 4.11 2.79
CA THR A 99 4.23 4.00 3.24
C THR A 99 4.21 3.38 4.63
N ARG A 100 3.59 4.09 5.57
CA ARG A 100 3.60 3.74 7.00
C ARG A 100 2.27 4.06 7.67
N ASP A 101 2.01 3.54 8.86
CA ASP A 101 0.88 3.92 9.70
C ASP A 101 1.01 5.35 10.27
N ASN A 102 0.02 5.80 11.06
CA ASN A 102 0.00 7.16 11.60
C ASN A 102 0.62 7.29 13.01
N ALA A 103 1.40 6.31 13.47
CA ALA A 103 2.09 6.41 14.75
C ALA A 103 3.11 7.56 14.76
N SER A 104 3.16 8.33 15.84
CA SER A 104 4.02 9.52 15.97
C SER A 104 5.53 9.24 15.81
N PRO A 105 6.11 8.11 16.27
CA PRO A 105 7.53 7.82 16.03
C PRO A 105 7.91 7.78 14.55
N ASN A 106 6.96 7.42 13.67
CA ASN A 106 7.20 7.37 12.23
C ASN A 106 7.43 8.75 11.61
N ASP A 107 6.94 9.82 12.21
CA ASP A 107 7.23 11.19 11.75
C ASP A 107 8.72 11.50 11.93
N THR A 108 9.28 11.25 13.12
CA THR A 108 10.71 11.42 13.41
C THR A 108 11.57 10.43 12.61
N MET A 109 11.11 9.18 12.44
CA MET A 109 11.81 8.21 11.60
C MET A 109 12.08 8.74 10.20
N LEU A 110 11.09 9.35 9.56
CA LEU A 110 11.23 9.86 8.19
C LEU A 110 11.98 11.20 8.11
N GLU A 111 11.99 12.01 9.17
CA GLU A 111 12.85 13.19 9.28
C GLU A 111 14.33 12.79 9.30
N GLU A 112 14.69 11.85 10.15
CA GLU A 112 16.06 11.33 10.25
C GLU A 112 16.47 10.56 8.97
N PHE A 113 15.52 9.84 8.34
CA PHE A 113 15.78 9.17 7.06
C PHE A 113 16.06 10.16 5.93
N GLU A 114 15.29 11.25 5.81
CA GLU A 114 15.54 12.32 4.84
C GLU A 114 16.92 12.94 5.03
N ALA A 115 17.31 13.22 6.28
CA ALA A 115 18.63 13.76 6.62
C ALA A 115 19.76 12.79 6.24
N ALA A 116 19.58 11.50 6.51
CA ALA A 116 20.56 10.46 6.14
C ALA A 116 20.71 10.33 4.62
N VAL A 117 19.59 10.31 3.87
CA VAL A 117 19.62 10.30 2.40
C VAL A 117 20.31 11.55 1.86
N ALA A 118 20.02 12.73 2.42
CA ALA A 118 20.66 13.98 2.00
C ALA A 118 22.18 13.95 2.22
N SER A 119 22.64 13.39 3.35
CA SER A 119 24.07 13.22 3.64
C SER A 119 24.75 12.28 2.64
N GLN A 120 24.17 11.10 2.38
CA GLN A 120 24.71 10.15 1.41
C GLN A 120 24.74 10.74 0.00
N TRP A 121 23.65 11.41 -0.40
CA TRP A 121 23.57 12.11 -1.68
C TRP A 121 24.67 13.15 -1.85
N GLY A 122 24.99 13.89 -0.78
CA GLY A 122 26.09 14.88 -0.79
C GLY A 122 27.48 14.27 -1.01
N GLN A 123 27.65 13.01 -0.60
CA GLN A 123 28.92 12.28 -0.71
C GLN A 123 29.07 11.52 -2.04
N MET A 124 27.99 11.36 -2.80
CA MET A 124 28.02 10.67 -4.10
C MET A 124 28.72 11.52 -5.15
N GLU A 125 29.44 10.86 -6.05
CA GLU A 125 29.97 11.49 -7.26
C GLU A 125 28.82 11.95 -8.19
N GLU A 126 29.07 12.94 -9.04
CA GLU A 126 28.05 13.47 -9.93
C GLU A 126 27.50 12.40 -10.88
N GLU A 127 28.36 11.51 -11.35
CA GLU A 127 28.05 10.37 -12.20
C GLU A 127 27.02 9.43 -11.54
N ASP A 128 27.27 9.06 -10.28
CA ASP A 128 26.37 8.18 -9.53
C ASP A 128 25.00 8.82 -9.30
N ARG A 129 24.97 10.14 -9.09
CA ARG A 129 23.72 10.91 -8.94
C ARG A 129 22.84 10.86 -10.18
N LEU A 130 23.41 10.69 -11.38
CA LEU A 130 22.64 10.53 -12.62
C LEU A 130 21.78 9.25 -12.63
N SER A 131 22.10 8.27 -11.78
CA SER A 131 21.24 7.09 -11.60
C SER A 131 19.89 7.43 -10.97
N PHE A 132 19.73 8.61 -10.37
CA PHE A 132 18.52 9.00 -9.66
C PHE A 132 17.94 10.32 -10.22
N CYS A 133 16.60 10.41 -10.33
CA CYS A 133 15.93 11.64 -10.78
C CYS A 133 15.84 12.70 -9.65
N CYS A 134 15.74 12.27 -8.40
CA CYS A 134 15.67 13.11 -7.21
C CYS A 134 15.99 12.28 -5.96
N LYS A 135 16.42 12.93 -4.89
CA LYS A 135 16.56 12.31 -3.58
C LYS A 135 15.22 12.17 -2.88
N PHE A 136 15.13 11.30 -1.87
CA PHE A 136 13.96 11.23 -1.00
C PHE A 136 13.65 12.60 -0.39
N ASN A 137 12.38 12.95 -0.39
CA ASN A 137 11.88 14.17 0.24
C ASN A 137 10.66 13.79 1.08
N ARG A 138 10.69 14.04 2.38
CA ARG A 138 9.62 13.67 3.31
C ARG A 138 8.26 14.26 2.92
N LYS A 139 8.24 15.50 2.45
CA LYS A 139 6.98 16.17 2.09
C LYS A 139 6.16 15.36 1.06
N ASP A 140 6.83 14.73 0.10
CA ASP A 140 6.18 13.97 -0.96
C ASP A 140 6.24 12.45 -0.71
N GLY A 141 7.35 11.96 -0.15
CA GLY A 141 7.64 10.54 0.04
C GLY A 141 7.04 9.92 1.31
N ASP A 142 6.54 10.72 2.26
CA ASP A 142 5.77 10.22 3.42
C ASP A 142 4.35 9.88 2.99
N VAL A 143 4.11 8.61 2.69
CA VAL A 143 2.78 8.11 2.32
C VAL A 143 2.10 7.52 3.55
N ARG A 144 0.97 8.10 3.93
CA ARG A 144 0.19 7.61 5.06
C ARG A 144 -0.73 6.48 4.63
N CYS A 145 -0.72 5.38 5.38
CA CYS A 145 -1.53 4.20 5.08
C CYS A 145 -3.02 4.53 5.02
N CYS A 146 -3.62 4.47 3.81
CA CYS A 146 -5.03 4.75 3.60
C CYS A 146 -5.95 3.81 4.39
N ALA A 147 -5.61 2.51 4.47
CA ALA A 147 -6.40 1.53 5.23
C ALA A 147 -6.47 1.90 6.72
N HIS A 148 -5.36 2.38 7.28
CA HIS A 148 -5.33 2.87 8.67
C HIS A 148 -6.20 4.12 8.85
N ILE A 149 -6.18 5.05 7.89
CA ILE A 149 -7.02 6.26 7.91
C ILE A 149 -8.50 5.90 7.81
N TYR A 150 -8.87 4.97 6.94
CA TYR A 150 -10.26 4.49 6.82
C TYR A 150 -10.73 3.83 8.12
N ASN A 151 -9.84 3.06 8.77
CA ASN A 151 -10.10 2.51 10.09
C ASN A 151 -10.34 3.62 11.13
N ILE A 152 -9.50 4.65 11.19
CA ILE A 152 -9.69 5.79 12.11
C ILE A 152 -11.03 6.48 11.86
N ALA A 153 -11.43 6.67 10.61
CA ALA A 153 -12.70 7.31 10.25
C ALA A 153 -13.90 6.48 10.72
N VAL A 154 -13.89 5.16 10.49
CA VAL A 154 -14.96 4.27 10.97
C VAL A 154 -14.97 4.19 12.50
N GLN A 155 -13.81 4.13 13.15
CA GLN A 155 -13.74 4.13 14.62
C GLN A 155 -14.24 5.45 15.22
N ALA A 156 -14.01 6.60 14.55
CA ALA A 156 -14.58 7.88 14.95
C ALA A 156 -16.12 7.87 14.87
N ALA A 157 -16.69 7.30 13.81
CA ALA A 157 -18.15 7.14 13.70
C ALA A 157 -18.70 6.24 14.81
N LEU A 158 -18.08 5.09 15.06
CA LEU A 158 -18.48 4.16 16.12
C LEU A 158 -18.39 4.81 17.51
N LYS A 159 -17.33 5.58 17.76
CA LYS A 159 -17.16 6.31 19.02
C LYS A 159 -18.26 7.35 19.23
N ALA A 160 -18.66 8.05 18.18
CA ALA A 160 -19.70 9.07 18.23
C ALA A 160 -21.09 8.53 18.65
N ILE A 161 -21.33 7.24 18.41
CA ILE A 161 -22.56 6.54 18.84
C ILE A 161 -22.33 5.59 20.02
N LYS A 162 -21.28 5.80 20.82
CA LYS A 162 -20.90 4.95 21.96
C LYS A 162 -20.83 3.46 21.60
N SER A 163 -20.27 3.13 20.44
CA SER A 163 -20.22 1.77 19.89
C SER A 163 -18.82 1.33 19.47
N ASN A 164 -17.77 2.04 19.93
CA ASN A 164 -16.39 1.63 19.69
C ASN A 164 -16.10 0.27 20.36
N PRO A 165 -15.36 -0.65 19.71
CA PRO A 165 -15.06 -1.97 20.29
C PRO A 165 -14.34 -1.96 21.65
N ASN A 166 -13.62 -0.90 21.97
CA ASN A 166 -12.99 -0.74 23.29
C ASN A 166 -13.94 -0.20 24.35
N GLU A 167 -15.02 0.45 23.93
CA GLU A 167 -16.00 1.01 24.83
C GLU A 167 -16.77 -0.11 25.52
N HIS A 168 -16.86 -0.02 26.84
CA HIS A 168 -17.49 -1.05 27.66
C HIS A 168 -16.98 -2.49 27.41
N ARG A 169 -15.74 -2.66 26.90
CA ARG A 169 -15.19 -3.98 26.55
C ARG A 169 -15.23 -4.94 27.73
N HIS A 170 -14.87 -4.49 28.92
CA HIS A 170 -14.91 -5.30 30.13
C HIS A 170 -16.34 -5.77 30.46
N HIS A 171 -17.36 -4.97 30.18
CA HIS A 171 -18.75 -5.32 30.44
C HIS A 171 -19.28 -6.37 29.46
N TYR A 172 -19.05 -6.23 28.15
CA TYR A 172 -19.57 -7.24 27.21
C TYR A 172 -18.76 -8.53 27.17
N GLN A 173 -17.48 -8.51 27.55
CA GLN A 173 -16.64 -9.70 27.60
C GLN A 173 -16.90 -10.58 28.84
N HIS A 174 -17.24 -10.01 29.98
CA HIS A 174 -17.42 -10.72 31.23
C HIS A 174 -18.91 -10.79 31.62
N GLU A 175 -19.40 -12.02 31.84
CA GLU A 175 -20.82 -12.26 32.10
C GLU A 175 -21.34 -11.49 33.33
N ALA A 176 -20.61 -11.54 34.44
CA ALA A 176 -20.97 -10.88 35.68
C ALA A 176 -21.12 -9.34 35.55
N ASN A 177 -20.45 -8.75 34.55
CA ASN A 177 -20.43 -7.30 34.36
C ASN A 177 -21.50 -6.79 33.39
N ARG A 178 -22.12 -7.68 32.60
CA ARG A 178 -23.11 -7.29 31.57
C ARG A 178 -24.35 -6.61 32.17
N ALA A 179 -24.80 -7.09 33.31
CA ALA A 179 -25.99 -6.54 33.99
C ALA A 179 -25.69 -5.24 34.75
N ILE A 180 -24.43 -4.92 35.03
CA ILE A 180 -24.02 -3.74 35.81
C ILE A 180 -24.09 -2.47 34.95
N LEU A 181 -23.87 -2.59 33.61
CA LEU A 181 -23.92 -1.44 32.73
C LEU A 181 -25.37 -0.92 32.63
N PRO A 182 -25.63 0.38 32.78
CA PRO A 182 -26.95 0.98 32.61
C PRO A 182 -27.56 0.69 31.23
N ASP A 183 -28.90 0.59 31.14
CA ASP A 183 -29.59 0.25 29.89
C ASP A 183 -29.35 1.28 28.77
N ASP A 184 -29.26 2.56 29.10
CA ASP A 184 -28.98 3.66 28.18
C ASP A 184 -27.54 3.69 27.63
N GLU A 185 -26.65 2.95 28.29
CA GLU A 185 -25.26 2.78 27.83
C GLU A 185 -25.07 1.50 27.00
N ARG A 186 -26.07 0.59 26.94
CA ARG A 186 -26.03 -0.64 26.16
C ARG A 186 -26.39 -0.40 24.70
N SER A 187 -25.43 0.10 23.93
CA SER A 187 -25.65 0.33 22.48
C SER A 187 -26.03 -0.98 21.74
N ALA A 188 -26.61 -0.84 20.54
CA ALA A 188 -26.90 -1.95 19.64
C ALA A 188 -25.67 -2.87 19.43
N PHE A 189 -24.49 -2.28 19.22
CA PHE A 189 -23.24 -3.03 19.05
C PHE A 189 -22.80 -3.74 20.35
N PHE A 190 -23.03 -3.16 21.52
CA PHE A 190 -22.77 -3.82 22.79
C PHE A 190 -23.58 -5.11 22.91
N LYS A 191 -24.88 -5.07 22.58
CA LYS A 191 -25.76 -6.23 22.62
C LYS A 191 -25.28 -7.32 21.66
N ILE A 192 -24.96 -6.97 20.42
CA ILE A 192 -24.45 -7.93 19.42
C ILE A 192 -23.11 -8.53 19.85
N ARG A 193 -22.16 -7.75 20.35
CA ARG A 193 -20.87 -8.25 20.89
C ARG A 193 -21.09 -9.24 22.03
N SER A 194 -21.98 -8.89 22.96
CA SER A 194 -22.31 -9.77 24.08
C SER A 194 -22.90 -11.10 23.62
N LEU A 195 -23.83 -11.05 22.65
CA LEU A 195 -24.44 -12.24 22.05
C LEU A 195 -23.39 -13.06 21.28
N ALA A 196 -22.49 -12.42 20.52
CA ALA A 196 -21.40 -13.11 19.82
C ALA A 196 -20.53 -13.94 20.79
N ILE A 197 -20.21 -13.37 21.94
CA ILE A 197 -19.44 -14.07 22.98
C ILE A 197 -20.24 -15.22 23.59
N ILE A 198 -21.53 -15.02 23.89
CA ILE A 198 -22.39 -16.09 24.42
C ILE A 198 -22.48 -17.25 23.43
N PHE A 199 -22.76 -16.99 22.17
CA PHE A 199 -22.85 -18.03 21.14
C PHE A 199 -21.52 -18.73 20.88
N LYS A 200 -20.38 -18.04 21.06
CA LYS A 200 -19.05 -18.64 20.94
C LYS A 200 -18.71 -19.55 22.11
N LEU A 201 -19.00 -19.13 23.35
CA LEU A 201 -18.53 -19.82 24.56
C LEU A 201 -19.52 -20.89 25.05
N ARG A 202 -20.83 -20.76 24.77
CA ARG A 202 -21.86 -21.66 25.30
C ARG A 202 -22.38 -22.56 24.19
N LYS A 203 -22.24 -23.89 24.39
CA LYS A 203 -22.64 -24.89 23.39
C LYS A 203 -24.14 -24.89 23.12
N LEU A 204 -25.00 -24.81 24.17
CA LEU A 204 -26.45 -24.87 24.04
C LEU A 204 -27.03 -23.67 23.27
N PRO A 205 -26.74 -22.40 23.63
CA PRO A 205 -27.15 -21.23 22.86
C PRO A 205 -26.74 -21.30 21.37
N ARG A 206 -25.50 -21.75 21.11
CA ARG A 206 -25.01 -21.90 19.72
C ARG A 206 -25.78 -22.97 18.96
N ALA A 207 -26.09 -24.10 19.60
CA ALA A 207 -26.89 -25.17 18.98
C ALA A 207 -28.31 -24.69 18.67
N GLN A 208 -28.98 -23.98 19.59
CA GLN A 208 -30.29 -23.39 19.42
C GLN A 208 -30.31 -22.39 18.25
N LEU A 209 -29.29 -21.50 18.14
CA LEU A 209 -29.20 -20.58 17.03
C LEU A 209 -29.02 -21.32 15.70
N LYS A 210 -28.17 -22.35 15.65
CA LYS A 210 -27.96 -23.17 14.46
C LYS A 210 -29.24 -23.89 14.04
N GLN A 211 -29.98 -24.48 15.01
CA GLN A 211 -31.26 -25.12 14.76
C GLN A 211 -32.29 -24.12 14.21
N MET A 212 -32.38 -22.93 14.81
CA MET A 212 -33.30 -21.90 14.35
C MET A 212 -32.95 -21.40 12.94
N CYS A 213 -31.67 -21.27 12.61
CA CYS A 213 -31.21 -20.97 11.24
C CYS A 213 -31.73 -22.05 10.26
N THR A 214 -31.63 -23.34 10.61
CA THR A 214 -32.12 -24.45 9.79
C THR A 214 -33.64 -24.37 9.63
N THR A 215 -34.37 -24.15 10.71
CA THR A 215 -35.86 -24.04 10.69
C THR A 215 -36.33 -22.89 9.80
N LEU A 216 -35.61 -21.76 9.81
CA LEU A 216 -35.97 -20.58 9.02
C LEU A 216 -35.32 -20.58 7.62
N ASN A 217 -34.66 -21.66 7.22
CA ASN A 217 -33.90 -21.77 5.97
C ASN A 217 -32.91 -20.64 5.73
N ILE A 218 -32.19 -20.25 6.80
CA ILE A 218 -31.14 -19.24 6.77
C ILE A 218 -29.79 -19.93 6.98
N LYS A 219 -28.80 -19.64 6.12
CA LYS A 219 -27.47 -20.20 6.30
C LYS A 219 -26.87 -19.70 7.61
N PHE A 220 -26.48 -20.63 8.49
CA PHE A 220 -25.78 -20.33 9.73
C PHE A 220 -24.40 -19.71 9.43
N ILE A 221 -24.07 -18.64 10.12
CA ILE A 221 -22.76 -17.99 10.11
C ILE A 221 -22.32 -17.83 11.56
N ASP A 222 -21.07 -18.18 11.87
CA ASP A 222 -20.55 -17.94 13.20
C ASP A 222 -20.52 -16.42 13.48
N LEU A 223 -21.23 -16.00 14.52
CA LEU A 223 -21.21 -14.61 14.97
C LEU A 223 -19.93 -14.38 15.77
N MET A 224 -18.90 -13.89 15.10
CA MET A 224 -17.60 -13.59 15.70
C MET A 224 -17.62 -12.19 16.31
N CYS A 225 -17.18 -12.06 17.57
CA CYS A 225 -16.98 -10.75 18.17
C CYS A 225 -15.84 -10.01 17.44
N ASP A 226 -16.03 -8.72 17.20
CA ASP A 226 -15.08 -7.89 16.49
C ASP A 226 -13.79 -7.61 17.28
N MET A 227 -12.75 -7.23 16.55
CA MET A 227 -11.45 -6.85 17.11
C MET A 227 -11.33 -5.32 17.12
N PRO A 228 -10.84 -4.72 18.23
CA PRO A 228 -10.79 -3.26 18.39
C PRO A 228 -10.00 -2.51 17.32
N VAL A 229 -9.00 -3.15 16.73
CA VAL A 229 -8.00 -2.51 15.86
C VAL A 229 -8.36 -2.54 14.37
N ARG A 230 -9.41 -3.29 13.96
CA ARG A 230 -9.74 -3.49 12.55
C ARG A 230 -11.25 -3.36 12.31
N TRP A 231 -11.68 -2.28 11.70
CA TRP A 231 -13.08 -2.02 11.40
C TRP A 231 -13.74 -3.12 10.54
N ASN A 232 -12.98 -3.79 9.66
CA ASN A 232 -13.48 -4.91 8.87
C ASN A 232 -14.06 -6.04 9.73
N SER A 233 -13.51 -6.25 10.94
CA SER A 233 -14.03 -7.25 11.88
C SER A 233 -15.41 -6.84 12.42
N THR A 234 -15.62 -5.54 12.66
CA THR A 234 -16.93 -4.98 13.05
C THR A 234 -17.95 -5.13 11.92
N ASP A 235 -17.55 -4.86 10.67
CA ASP A 235 -18.40 -5.04 9.49
C ASP A 235 -18.80 -6.52 9.31
N ASN A 236 -17.86 -7.45 9.47
CA ASN A 236 -18.14 -8.89 9.37
C ASN A 236 -19.09 -9.36 10.48
N MET A 237 -18.89 -8.91 11.72
CA MET A 237 -19.81 -9.19 12.83
C MET A 237 -21.20 -8.64 12.53
N LEU A 238 -21.29 -7.41 12.06
CA LEU A 238 -22.54 -6.75 11.72
C LEU A 238 -23.31 -7.50 10.61
N LYS A 239 -22.62 -7.87 9.52
CA LYS A 239 -23.21 -8.65 8.43
C LYS A 239 -23.74 -10.00 8.89
N ALA A 240 -22.99 -10.71 9.74
CA ALA A 240 -23.42 -11.98 10.30
C ALA A 240 -24.67 -11.79 11.18
N ALA A 241 -24.70 -10.75 12.02
CA ALA A 241 -25.83 -10.43 12.87
C ALA A 241 -27.09 -10.09 12.04
N LEU A 242 -26.98 -9.19 11.06
CA LEU A 242 -28.11 -8.78 10.20
C LEU A 242 -28.67 -9.95 9.38
N ARG A 243 -27.79 -10.83 8.87
CA ARG A 243 -28.24 -12.03 8.14
C ARG A 243 -28.99 -12.99 9.04
N MET A 244 -28.63 -13.06 10.31
CA MET A 244 -29.26 -13.93 11.32
C MET A 244 -30.23 -13.17 12.23
N GLU A 245 -30.70 -11.99 11.87
CA GLU A 245 -31.62 -11.19 12.69
C GLU A 245 -32.85 -12.04 13.16
N LYS A 246 -33.57 -12.69 12.22
CA LYS A 246 -34.72 -13.51 12.55
C LYS A 246 -34.41 -14.70 13.47
N PRO A 247 -33.39 -15.53 13.18
CA PRO A 247 -32.93 -16.57 14.11
C PRO A 247 -32.54 -16.05 15.50
N ILE A 248 -31.78 -14.93 15.57
CA ILE A 248 -31.35 -14.33 16.85
C ILE A 248 -32.60 -13.88 17.66
N ARG A 249 -33.55 -13.19 17.03
CA ARG A 249 -34.79 -12.76 17.68
C ARG A 249 -35.59 -13.97 18.22
N ALA A 250 -35.75 -15.02 17.39
CA ALA A 250 -36.49 -16.21 17.77
C ALA A 250 -35.85 -16.97 18.94
N VAL A 251 -34.51 -17.12 18.93
CA VAL A 251 -33.79 -17.78 20.02
C VAL A 251 -33.89 -16.99 21.32
N LEU A 252 -33.82 -15.66 21.29
CA LEU A 252 -33.93 -14.82 22.49
C LEU A 252 -35.35 -14.77 23.07
N MET A 253 -36.39 -15.16 22.33
CA MET A 253 -37.75 -15.31 22.83
C MET A 253 -37.96 -16.62 23.62
N ASN A 254 -37.06 -17.58 23.50
CA ASN A 254 -37.17 -18.85 24.22
C ASN A 254 -37.01 -18.62 25.74
N GLN A 255 -37.94 -19.13 26.53
CA GLN A 255 -37.98 -18.98 28.00
C GLN A 255 -36.82 -19.71 28.70
N GLU A 256 -36.17 -20.68 28.05
CA GLU A 256 -35.02 -21.39 28.59
C GLU A 256 -33.77 -20.51 28.77
N TRP A 257 -33.76 -19.34 28.11
CA TRP A 257 -32.66 -18.39 28.28
C TRP A 257 -32.79 -17.65 29.61
N ASP A 258 -31.61 -17.36 30.21
CA ASP A 258 -31.52 -16.54 31.42
C ASP A 258 -32.31 -15.24 31.26
N GLN A 259 -33.17 -14.94 32.23
CA GLN A 259 -34.02 -13.76 32.22
C GLN A 259 -33.23 -12.46 32.12
N SER A 260 -32.04 -12.43 32.77
CA SER A 260 -31.13 -11.27 32.72
C SER A 260 -30.59 -11.07 31.31
N VAL A 261 -30.17 -12.14 30.62
CA VAL A 261 -29.72 -12.07 29.23
C VAL A 261 -30.84 -11.56 28.31
N ARG A 262 -32.03 -12.12 28.44
CA ARG A 262 -33.19 -11.71 27.63
C ARG A 262 -33.53 -10.23 27.86
N ARG A 263 -33.55 -9.78 29.12
CA ARG A 263 -33.92 -8.41 29.48
C ARG A 263 -32.90 -7.38 28.98
N HIS A 264 -31.59 -7.69 29.10
CA HIS A 264 -30.53 -6.71 28.89
C HIS A 264 -29.84 -6.80 27.52
N LEU A 265 -29.92 -7.94 26.82
CA LEU A 265 -29.19 -8.16 25.59
C LEU A 265 -30.08 -8.40 24.36
N THR A 266 -31.39 -8.44 24.49
CA THR A 266 -32.29 -8.52 23.32
C THR A 266 -32.24 -7.18 22.58
N PRO A 267 -31.80 -7.18 21.29
CA PRO A 267 -31.84 -5.98 20.50
C PRO A 267 -33.29 -5.58 20.20
N THR A 268 -33.61 -4.30 20.40
CA THR A 268 -34.92 -3.71 20.05
C THR A 268 -35.02 -3.52 18.54
N ASP A 269 -36.19 -3.15 18.02
CA ASP A 269 -36.34 -2.78 16.62
C ASP A 269 -35.47 -1.56 16.27
N GLU A 270 -35.38 -0.62 17.19
CA GLU A 270 -34.51 0.54 17.03
C GLU A 270 -33.03 0.17 16.96
N ASP A 271 -32.55 -0.80 17.75
CA ASP A 271 -31.19 -1.32 17.66
C ASP A 271 -30.92 -1.94 16.29
N TRP A 272 -31.85 -2.76 15.78
CA TRP A 272 -31.72 -3.37 14.47
C TRP A 272 -31.70 -2.32 13.34
N ASP A 273 -32.49 -1.27 13.45
CA ASP A 273 -32.47 -0.15 12.49
C ASP A 273 -31.14 0.60 12.52
N ILE A 274 -30.60 0.86 13.71
CA ILE A 274 -29.25 1.45 13.85
C ILE A 274 -28.19 0.56 13.19
N LEU A 275 -28.27 -0.75 13.42
CA LEU A 275 -27.32 -1.71 12.82
C LEU A 275 -27.43 -1.75 11.28
N LYS A 276 -28.65 -1.70 10.72
CA LYS A 276 -28.88 -1.64 9.27
C LYS A 276 -28.28 -0.36 8.66
N GLU A 277 -28.55 0.78 9.27
CA GLU A 277 -28.00 2.05 8.82
C GLU A 277 -26.46 2.10 8.91
N MET A 278 -25.88 1.54 9.97
CA MET A 278 -24.42 1.43 10.09
C MET A 278 -23.81 0.50 9.05
N ALA A 279 -24.54 -0.53 8.59
CA ALA A 279 -24.08 -1.38 7.49
C ALA A 279 -23.98 -0.60 6.17
N VAL A 280 -24.90 0.35 5.93
CA VAL A 280 -24.83 1.27 4.78
C VAL A 280 -23.62 2.19 4.89
N LEU A 281 -23.36 2.75 6.07
CA LEU A 281 -22.15 3.56 6.31
C LEU A 281 -20.88 2.74 6.03
N PHE A 282 -20.80 1.50 6.51
CA PHE A 282 -19.62 0.66 6.30
C PHE A 282 -19.40 0.31 4.83
N GLU A 283 -20.47 0.19 4.02
CA GLU A 283 -20.36 -0.05 2.57
C GLU A 283 -19.56 1.06 1.86
N ILE A 284 -19.69 2.31 2.32
CA ILE A 284 -18.94 3.45 1.77
C ILE A 284 -17.42 3.21 1.84
N PHE A 285 -16.95 2.54 2.90
CA PHE A 285 -15.53 2.28 3.15
C PHE A 285 -15.02 0.98 2.54
N ARG A 286 -15.90 0.02 2.25
CA ARG A 286 -15.51 -1.35 1.87
C ARG A 286 -14.73 -1.40 0.57
N ARG A 287 -15.32 -0.87 -0.52
CA ARG A 287 -14.68 -0.87 -1.84
C ARG A 287 -13.35 -0.10 -1.85
N PRO A 288 -13.26 1.13 -1.30
CA PRO A 288 -11.99 1.85 -1.17
C PRO A 288 -10.93 1.07 -0.38
N THR A 289 -11.31 0.38 0.70
CA THR A 289 -10.38 -0.43 1.49
C THR A 289 -9.80 -1.58 0.67
N VAL A 290 -10.65 -2.36 -0.02
CA VAL A 290 -10.21 -3.48 -0.86
C VAL A 290 -9.29 -2.98 -1.99
N GLN A 291 -9.65 -1.91 -2.67
CA GLN A 291 -8.85 -1.33 -3.75
C GLN A 291 -7.48 -0.83 -3.26
N SER A 292 -7.42 -0.27 -2.06
CA SER A 292 -6.17 0.28 -1.51
C SER A 292 -5.21 -0.79 -0.99
N GLN A 293 -5.71 -1.98 -0.66
CA GLN A 293 -4.93 -3.10 -0.10
C GLN A 293 -4.48 -4.14 -1.14
N ALA A 294 -4.78 -3.93 -2.40
CA ALA A 294 -4.43 -4.89 -3.45
C ALA A 294 -2.92 -5.01 -3.67
N GLU A 295 -2.46 -6.21 -4.04
CA GLU A 295 -1.03 -6.54 -4.14
C GLU A 295 -0.45 -6.35 -5.53
N CYS A 296 -1.23 -6.63 -6.56
CA CYS A 296 -0.72 -6.83 -7.91
C CYS A 296 -0.89 -5.61 -8.81
N TYR A 297 -1.31 -4.45 -8.28
CA TYR A 297 -1.52 -3.26 -9.09
C TYR A 297 -1.25 -1.95 -8.32
N PRO A 298 -1.04 -0.85 -9.05
CA PRO A 298 -0.82 0.46 -8.46
C PRO A 298 -2.00 0.89 -7.58
N THR A 299 -1.77 1.19 -6.30
CA THR A 299 -2.84 1.55 -5.37
C THR A 299 -2.90 3.04 -5.07
N LEU A 300 -1.77 3.75 -5.06
CA LEU A 300 -1.72 5.18 -4.73
C LEU A 300 -2.55 6.03 -5.71
N ARG A 301 -2.63 5.64 -6.97
CA ARG A 301 -3.41 6.34 -8.02
C ARG A 301 -4.90 6.50 -7.69
N ASN A 302 -5.45 5.61 -6.85
CA ASN A 302 -6.84 5.64 -6.45
C ASN A 302 -7.10 6.48 -5.19
N THR A 303 -6.06 7.01 -4.55
CA THR A 303 -6.18 7.69 -3.26
C THR A 303 -7.08 8.94 -3.34
N ILE A 304 -6.82 9.85 -4.29
CA ILE A 304 -7.63 11.06 -4.48
C ILE A 304 -9.08 10.71 -4.84
N PRO A 305 -9.34 9.85 -5.87
CA PRO A 305 -10.69 9.40 -6.20
C PRO A 305 -11.43 8.77 -5.02
N ASN A 306 -10.78 7.89 -4.26
CA ASN A 306 -11.40 7.19 -3.13
C ASN A 306 -11.78 8.15 -2.00
N TYR A 307 -10.91 9.09 -1.61
CA TYR A 307 -11.24 10.09 -0.59
C TYR A 307 -12.46 10.92 -0.97
N LEU A 308 -12.47 11.47 -2.19
CA LEU A 308 -13.58 12.29 -2.65
C LEU A 308 -14.87 11.49 -2.79
N HIS A 309 -14.79 10.23 -3.25
CA HIS A 309 -15.94 9.34 -3.29
C HIS A 309 -16.53 9.15 -1.89
N MET A 310 -15.72 8.76 -0.91
CA MET A 310 -16.18 8.52 0.46
C MET A 310 -16.75 9.79 1.10
N ILE A 311 -16.08 10.94 0.96
CA ILE A 311 -16.53 12.22 1.49
C ILE A 311 -17.90 12.59 0.90
N ARG A 312 -18.08 12.45 -0.42
CA ARG A 312 -19.37 12.72 -1.08
C ARG A 312 -20.47 11.77 -0.62
N GLN A 313 -20.17 10.46 -0.55
CA GLN A 313 -21.14 9.46 -0.08
C GLN A 313 -21.54 9.68 1.38
N LEU A 314 -20.61 10.06 2.26
CA LEU A 314 -20.94 10.41 3.64
C LEU A 314 -21.85 11.63 3.72
N ASN A 315 -21.65 12.66 2.89
CA ASN A 315 -22.54 13.82 2.86
C ASN A 315 -23.96 13.44 2.39
N VAL A 316 -24.06 12.60 1.34
CA VAL A 316 -25.35 12.09 0.87
C VAL A 316 -26.05 11.28 1.95
N TRP A 317 -25.34 10.34 2.57
CA TRP A 317 -25.90 9.52 3.63
C TRP A 317 -26.29 10.35 4.87
N GLN A 318 -25.44 11.31 5.31
CA GLN A 318 -25.74 12.21 6.42
C GLN A 318 -27.01 13.04 6.18
N SER A 319 -27.27 13.40 4.93
CA SER A 319 -28.48 14.15 4.56
C SER A 319 -29.74 13.26 4.53
N ALA A 320 -29.58 11.98 4.17
CA ALA A 320 -30.68 11.03 4.04
C ALA A 320 -31.09 10.38 5.36
N VAL A 321 -30.15 10.13 6.28
CA VAL A 321 -30.44 9.49 7.56
C VAL A 321 -31.23 10.42 8.48
N GLU A 322 -32.28 9.90 9.14
CA GLU A 322 -33.13 10.72 10.00
C GLU A 322 -32.58 10.85 11.44
N LYS A 323 -32.01 9.77 11.98
CA LYS A 323 -31.55 9.70 13.38
C LYS A 323 -30.41 10.67 13.66
N PRO A 324 -30.52 11.60 14.62
CA PRO A 324 -29.48 12.58 14.94
C PRO A 324 -28.14 11.95 15.31
N THR A 325 -28.16 10.83 16.04
CA THR A 325 -26.94 10.09 16.45
C THR A 325 -26.15 9.59 15.25
N LEU A 326 -26.83 9.11 14.21
CA LEU A 326 -26.21 8.64 12.98
C LEU A 326 -25.67 9.80 12.13
N LYS A 327 -26.31 10.97 12.15
CA LYS A 327 -25.76 12.20 11.53
C LYS A 327 -24.44 12.61 12.18
N ILE A 328 -24.34 12.48 13.51
CA ILE A 328 -23.10 12.75 14.24
C ILE A 328 -22.01 11.73 13.87
N ALA A 329 -22.37 10.44 13.72
CA ALA A 329 -21.44 9.40 13.27
C ALA A 329 -20.86 9.71 11.88
N ALA A 330 -21.74 10.07 10.91
CA ALA A 330 -21.31 10.48 9.58
C ALA A 330 -20.36 11.69 9.61
N GLY A 331 -20.73 12.71 10.39
CA GLY A 331 -19.91 13.92 10.57
C GLY A 331 -18.54 13.61 11.17
N ALA A 332 -18.46 12.70 12.14
CA ALA A 332 -17.19 12.28 12.73
C ALA A 332 -16.27 11.59 11.71
N ALA A 333 -16.80 10.65 10.92
CA ALA A 333 -16.05 9.98 9.84
C ALA A 333 -15.62 10.98 8.75
N HIS A 334 -16.54 11.86 8.34
CA HIS A 334 -16.31 12.89 7.32
C HIS A 334 -15.16 13.84 7.74
N ASN A 335 -15.13 14.29 8.99
CA ASN A 335 -14.08 15.19 9.48
C ASN A 335 -12.70 14.54 9.41
N VAL A 336 -12.58 13.26 9.81
CA VAL A 336 -11.33 12.51 9.71
C VAL A 336 -10.90 12.41 8.24
N LEU A 337 -11.79 11.96 7.33
CA LEU A 337 -11.44 11.82 5.92
C LEU A 337 -11.04 13.15 5.30
N THR A 338 -11.73 14.23 5.63
CA THR A 338 -11.44 15.57 5.10
C THR A 338 -10.06 16.07 5.55
N GLU A 339 -9.68 15.84 6.81
CA GLU A 339 -8.35 16.19 7.31
C GLU A 339 -7.25 15.46 6.54
N TYR A 340 -7.37 14.14 6.40
CA TYR A 340 -6.37 13.34 5.70
C TYR A 340 -6.38 13.56 4.18
N PHE A 341 -7.53 13.84 3.59
CA PHE A 341 -7.62 14.28 2.21
C PHE A 341 -6.80 15.56 1.97
N LYS A 342 -6.92 16.58 2.83
CA LYS A 342 -6.11 17.80 2.75
C LYS A 342 -4.61 17.49 2.84
N LYS A 343 -4.19 16.56 3.70
CA LYS A 343 -2.80 16.09 3.80
C LYS A 343 -2.35 15.42 2.50
N SER A 344 -3.14 14.51 1.94
CA SER A 344 -2.87 13.85 0.66
C SER A 344 -2.76 14.86 -0.49
N MET A 345 -3.62 15.87 -0.51
CA MET A 345 -3.60 16.96 -1.50
C MET A 345 -2.41 17.93 -1.34
N SER A 346 -1.64 17.83 -0.26
CA SER A 346 -0.42 18.62 -0.08
C SER A 346 0.82 17.99 -0.74
N THR A 347 0.78 16.70 -1.07
CA THR A 347 1.89 15.93 -1.64
C THR A 347 1.79 15.85 -3.16
N ARG A 348 2.95 15.76 -3.84
CA ARG A 348 2.99 15.58 -5.31
C ARG A 348 2.65 14.15 -5.70
N HIS A 349 3.05 13.16 -4.89
CA HIS A 349 2.94 11.75 -5.25
C HIS A 349 1.51 11.31 -5.52
N SER A 350 0.53 11.75 -4.72
CA SER A 350 -0.89 11.42 -4.94
C SER A 350 -1.39 11.94 -6.29
N PHE A 351 -1.08 13.19 -6.64
CA PHE A 351 -1.47 13.78 -7.93
C PHE A 351 -0.79 13.09 -9.10
N VAL A 352 0.54 12.95 -9.03
CA VAL A 352 1.33 12.40 -10.13
C VAL A 352 0.95 10.94 -10.40
N SER A 353 0.79 10.13 -9.35
CA SER A 353 0.33 8.75 -9.49
C SER A 353 -1.05 8.67 -10.18
N THR A 354 -1.98 9.57 -9.81
CA THR A 354 -3.31 9.64 -10.45
C THR A 354 -3.22 10.05 -11.92
N ILE A 355 -2.40 11.07 -12.27
CA ILE A 355 -2.28 11.57 -13.65
C ILE A 355 -1.49 10.59 -14.53
N CYS A 356 -0.57 9.82 -13.99
CA CYS A 356 0.14 8.76 -14.73
C CYS A 356 -0.78 7.58 -15.11
N ASP A 357 -1.94 7.42 -14.49
CA ASP A 357 -2.88 6.37 -14.87
C ASP A 357 -3.51 6.68 -16.22
N PRO A 358 -3.36 5.81 -17.24
CA PRO A 358 -3.87 6.06 -18.57
C PRO A 358 -5.40 6.16 -18.66
N ARG A 359 -6.12 5.65 -17.66
CA ARG A 359 -7.58 5.76 -17.55
C ARG A 359 -8.02 7.12 -17.05
N TYR A 360 -7.18 7.79 -16.28
CA TYR A 360 -7.52 8.99 -15.51
C TYR A 360 -6.93 10.25 -16.11
N LYS A 361 -5.62 10.31 -16.26
CA LYS A 361 -4.87 11.49 -16.66
C LYS A 361 -5.37 12.76 -15.93
N LEU A 362 -5.32 13.92 -16.55
CA LEU A 362 -5.91 15.13 -15.98
C LEU A 362 -7.45 15.15 -16.01
N ALA A 363 -8.08 14.32 -16.85
CA ALA A 363 -9.53 14.29 -16.99
C ALA A 363 -10.23 13.94 -15.67
N VAL A 364 -9.66 13.02 -14.89
CA VAL A 364 -10.23 12.67 -13.57
C VAL A 364 -10.22 13.85 -12.61
N LEU A 365 -9.17 14.68 -12.62
CA LEU A 365 -9.13 15.85 -11.74
C LEU A 365 -10.18 16.90 -12.15
N ALA A 366 -10.39 17.10 -13.48
CA ALA A 366 -11.45 17.98 -13.97
C ALA A 366 -12.83 17.51 -13.48
N PHE A 367 -13.11 16.20 -13.58
CA PHE A 367 -14.34 15.59 -13.10
C PHE A 367 -14.48 15.64 -11.57
N LEU A 368 -13.42 15.30 -10.84
CA LEU A 368 -13.45 15.26 -9.37
C LEU A 368 -13.66 16.65 -8.75
N PHE A 369 -13.15 17.69 -9.38
CA PHE A 369 -13.27 19.08 -8.92
C PHE A 369 -14.25 19.91 -9.76
N ASP A 370 -15.22 19.26 -10.41
CA ASP A 370 -16.22 19.95 -11.25
C ASP A 370 -17.01 20.99 -10.45
N ALA A 371 -17.44 20.66 -9.23
CA ALA A 371 -18.12 21.58 -8.33
C ALA A 371 -17.27 22.81 -7.93
N GLU A 372 -15.95 22.74 -8.08
CA GLU A 372 -14.99 23.83 -7.84
C GLU A 372 -14.59 24.55 -9.14
N GLY A 373 -15.26 24.28 -10.27
CA GLY A 373 -14.99 24.86 -11.57
C GLY A 373 -14.14 23.96 -12.49
N GLY A 374 -14.03 22.68 -12.21
CA GLY A 374 -13.39 21.67 -13.08
C GLY A 374 -11.94 22.04 -13.42
N ILE A 375 -11.67 22.28 -14.71
CA ILE A 375 -10.32 22.65 -15.21
C ILE A 375 -9.82 24.00 -14.70
N THR A 376 -10.70 24.86 -14.20
CA THR A 376 -10.34 26.17 -13.62
C THR A 376 -10.07 26.09 -12.14
N SER A 377 -10.43 24.97 -11.47
CA SER A 377 -10.24 24.77 -10.03
C SER A 377 -8.77 24.87 -9.62
N THR A 378 -8.54 25.34 -8.40
CA THR A 378 -7.19 25.41 -7.82
C THR A 378 -6.55 24.03 -7.74
N ASN A 379 -7.32 22.99 -7.41
CA ASN A 379 -6.84 21.64 -7.27
C ASN A 379 -6.43 21.02 -8.61
N TYR A 380 -7.16 21.28 -9.69
CA TYR A 380 -6.76 20.87 -11.04
C TYR A 380 -5.44 21.52 -11.44
N LYS A 381 -5.34 22.85 -11.30
CA LYS A 381 -4.12 23.62 -11.64
C LYS A 381 -2.92 23.13 -10.83
N LYS A 382 -3.12 22.86 -9.54
CA LYS A 382 -2.10 22.31 -8.65
C LYS A 382 -1.63 20.92 -9.12
N GLY A 383 -2.55 20.02 -9.44
CA GLY A 383 -2.20 18.68 -9.95
C GLY A 383 -1.40 18.76 -11.25
N LYS A 384 -1.83 19.61 -12.19
CA LYS A 384 -1.10 19.85 -13.44
C LYS A 384 0.32 20.39 -13.18
N ALA A 385 0.46 21.38 -12.29
CA ALA A 385 1.77 21.95 -11.94
C ALA A 385 2.69 20.93 -11.27
N HIS A 386 2.17 20.08 -10.39
CA HIS A 386 2.93 18.99 -9.77
C HIS A 386 3.42 17.98 -10.81
N PHE A 387 2.56 17.59 -11.74
CA PHE A 387 2.92 16.67 -12.81
C PHE A 387 4.01 17.26 -13.73
N GLN A 388 3.87 18.53 -14.14
CA GLN A 388 4.87 19.23 -14.94
C GLN A 388 6.22 19.36 -14.20
N HIS A 389 6.21 19.66 -12.91
CA HIS A 389 7.42 19.74 -12.09
C HIS A 389 8.16 18.41 -12.05
N VAL A 390 7.46 17.31 -11.78
CA VAL A 390 8.06 15.98 -11.75
C VAL A 390 8.57 15.57 -13.13
N TYR A 391 7.80 15.82 -14.18
CA TYR A 391 8.26 15.58 -15.55
C TYR A 391 9.57 16.32 -15.85
N SER A 392 9.72 17.57 -15.41
CA SER A 392 10.97 18.32 -15.62
C SER A 392 12.17 17.67 -14.95
N GLN A 393 12.00 17.10 -13.73
CA GLN A 393 13.06 16.38 -13.03
C GLN A 393 13.52 15.14 -13.81
N TYR A 394 12.57 14.31 -14.28
CA TYR A 394 12.88 13.14 -15.09
C TYR A 394 13.51 13.51 -16.44
N SER A 395 13.04 14.58 -17.08
CA SER A 395 13.58 15.09 -18.33
C SER A 395 15.02 15.61 -18.16
N GLN A 396 15.31 16.36 -17.10
CA GLN A 396 16.67 16.84 -16.80
C GLN A 396 17.62 15.67 -16.60
N ARG A 397 17.22 14.66 -15.83
CA ARG A 397 18.01 13.45 -15.66
C ARG A 397 18.28 12.75 -16.98
N ALA A 398 17.27 12.55 -17.83
CA ALA A 398 17.45 11.91 -19.14
C ALA A 398 18.45 12.65 -20.02
N ARG A 399 18.43 13.99 -20.00
CA ARG A 399 19.41 14.83 -20.70
C ARG A 399 20.81 14.66 -20.12
N GLY A 400 20.97 14.74 -18.79
CA GLY A 400 22.27 14.54 -18.14
C GLY A 400 22.89 13.17 -18.46
N ILE A 401 22.10 12.10 -18.49
CA ILE A 401 22.59 10.78 -18.90
C ILE A 401 23.04 10.78 -20.37
N ALA A 402 22.30 11.42 -21.26
CA ALA A 402 22.65 11.50 -22.68
C ALA A 402 23.95 12.30 -22.90
N GLU A 403 24.10 13.43 -22.22
CA GLU A 403 25.32 14.26 -22.24
C GLU A 403 26.54 13.51 -21.70
N TYR A 404 26.37 12.81 -20.57
CA TYR A 404 27.42 12.00 -19.98
C TYR A 404 27.89 10.88 -20.93
N LYS A 405 26.96 10.13 -21.52
CA LYS A 405 27.28 9.08 -22.50
C LYS A 405 28.01 9.62 -23.73
N ARG A 406 27.62 10.81 -24.21
CA ARG A 406 28.28 11.49 -25.33
C ARG A 406 29.72 11.84 -24.95
N ALA A 407 29.92 12.45 -23.78
CA ALA A 407 31.25 12.80 -23.29
C ALA A 407 32.17 11.58 -23.09
N GLN A 408 31.61 10.46 -22.61
CA GLN A 408 32.34 9.19 -22.52
C GLN A 408 32.75 8.64 -23.89
N ALA A 409 31.84 8.68 -24.85
CA ALA A 409 32.12 8.21 -26.21
C ALA A 409 33.21 9.08 -26.88
N GLU A 410 33.17 10.40 -26.70
CA GLU A 410 34.19 11.33 -27.21
C GLU A 410 35.56 11.06 -26.57
N ARG A 411 35.62 10.83 -25.24
CA ARG A 411 36.86 10.46 -24.55
C ARG A 411 37.42 9.12 -25.04
N ALA A 412 36.58 8.11 -25.22
CA ALA A 412 37.00 6.80 -25.72
C ALA A 412 37.58 6.89 -27.14
N VAL A 413 37.07 7.78 -28.00
CA VAL A 413 37.62 8.05 -29.34
C VAL A 413 38.99 8.74 -29.24
N ILE A 414 39.17 9.71 -28.34
CA ILE A 414 40.44 10.40 -28.11
C ILE A 414 41.48 9.43 -27.57
N ASP A 415 41.12 8.61 -26.60
CA ASP A 415 42.05 7.60 -26.01
C ASP A 415 42.44 6.52 -27.05
N ALA A 416 41.52 6.12 -27.91
CA ALA A 416 41.80 5.19 -29.02
C ALA A 416 42.73 5.81 -30.06
N GLN A 417 42.61 7.11 -30.34
CA GLN A 417 43.50 7.83 -31.26
C GLN A 417 44.89 8.09 -30.66
N GLY A 418 44.97 8.28 -29.33
CA GLY A 418 46.26 8.47 -28.60
C GLY A 418 47.11 7.21 -28.50
N SER A 419 46.55 6.02 -28.71
CA SER A 419 47.27 4.73 -28.66
C SER A 419 47.73 4.20 -30.02
N LEU A 420 47.40 4.87 -31.11
CA LEU A 420 47.82 4.51 -32.46
C LEU A 420 49.09 5.33 -32.83
N SER A 421 50.24 4.66 -32.89
CA SER A 421 51.41 5.16 -33.62
C SER A 421 50.99 5.45 -35.06
N PRO A 422 51.49 6.51 -35.70
CA PRO A 422 51.06 6.86 -37.03
C PRO A 422 51.46 5.76 -38.03
N SER A 423 50.53 4.94 -38.41
CA SER A 423 50.64 4.16 -39.62
C SER A 423 50.32 5.06 -40.82
N PRO A 424 50.99 4.90 -41.98
CA PRO A 424 50.85 5.84 -43.08
C PRO A 424 49.40 5.85 -43.57
N GLU A 425 48.93 7.04 -43.83
CA GLU A 425 47.60 7.36 -44.39
C GLU A 425 47.32 6.48 -45.62
N VAL A 426 46.43 5.50 -45.45
CA VAL A 426 45.65 5.02 -46.57
C VAL A 426 44.38 5.82 -46.54
N GLU A 427 44.28 6.80 -47.40
CA GLU A 427 43.00 7.46 -47.73
C GLU A 427 42.04 6.40 -48.24
N GLY A 428 41.34 5.74 -47.33
CA GLY A 428 40.18 4.93 -47.62
C GLY A 428 38.99 5.90 -47.77
N GLN A 429 38.83 6.46 -48.92
CA GLN A 429 37.55 6.98 -49.35
C GLN A 429 36.54 5.80 -49.24
N GLU A 430 35.69 5.83 -48.18
CA GLU A 430 34.53 4.94 -48.15
C GLU A 430 33.72 5.17 -49.40
N ASP A 431 33.78 4.20 -50.33
CA ASP A 431 33.17 4.31 -51.64
C ASP A 431 31.64 4.34 -51.45
N TRP A 432 31.04 5.53 -51.66
CA TRP A 432 29.60 5.75 -51.68
C TRP A 432 28.85 4.72 -52.55
N ARG A 433 29.54 4.03 -53.44
CA ARG A 433 28.99 3.02 -54.32
C ARG A 433 28.73 1.69 -53.60
N ILE A 434 29.34 1.48 -52.44
CA ILE A 434 29.22 0.23 -51.67
C ILE A 434 28.21 0.41 -50.52
N ASN A 435 28.05 1.65 -50.00
CA ASN A 435 27.13 1.91 -48.90
C ASN A 435 26.01 2.88 -49.33
N PRO A 436 24.79 2.38 -49.64
CA PRO A 436 23.67 3.21 -50.05
C PRO A 436 23.20 4.20 -48.97
N PHE A 437 23.68 4.06 -47.73
CA PHE A 437 23.37 4.98 -46.63
C PHE A 437 24.53 5.92 -46.29
N HIS A 438 25.56 6.02 -47.15
CA HIS A 438 26.65 6.97 -46.96
C HIS A 438 26.10 8.40 -46.89
N GLY A 439 26.50 9.15 -45.85
CA GLY A 439 25.97 10.50 -45.59
C GLY A 439 24.54 10.58 -45.05
N PHE A 440 23.82 9.47 -44.88
CA PHE A 440 22.46 9.47 -44.32
C PHE A 440 22.42 9.98 -42.88
N ALA A 441 23.39 9.61 -42.06
CA ALA A 441 23.49 10.08 -40.67
C ALA A 441 23.72 11.60 -40.60
N GLU A 442 24.58 12.16 -41.49
CA GLU A 442 24.83 13.59 -41.61
C GLU A 442 23.62 14.34 -42.13
N HIS A 443 22.96 13.77 -43.15
CA HIS A 443 21.72 14.30 -43.68
C HIS A 443 20.61 14.35 -42.63
N MET A 444 20.42 13.29 -41.87
CA MET A 444 19.46 13.25 -40.75
C MET A 444 19.80 14.26 -39.67
N ALA A 445 21.08 14.42 -39.30
CA ALA A 445 21.51 15.40 -38.30
C ALA A 445 21.22 16.85 -38.76
N GLN A 446 21.45 17.17 -40.05
CA GLN A 446 21.15 18.47 -40.62
C GLN A 446 19.63 18.73 -40.70
N HIS A 447 18.83 17.73 -41.04
CA HIS A 447 17.36 17.88 -41.10
C HIS A 447 16.68 17.90 -39.73
N GLN A 448 17.24 17.26 -38.69
CA GLN A 448 16.72 17.39 -37.34
C GLN A 448 16.85 18.81 -36.77
N SER A 449 17.80 19.61 -37.28
CA SER A 449 17.96 21.01 -36.88
C SER A 449 16.96 21.99 -37.53
N VAL A 450 16.20 21.56 -38.51
CA VAL A 450 15.30 22.43 -39.34
C VAL A 450 13.82 22.21 -39.04
N MET A 451 13.45 21.29 -38.12
CA MET A 451 12.04 21.19 -37.70
C MET A 451 11.64 22.46 -36.96
N PRO A 452 10.61 23.21 -37.41
CA PRO A 452 10.14 24.38 -36.67
C PRO A 452 9.71 23.96 -35.28
N ASN A 453 10.15 24.71 -34.28
CA ASN A 453 9.81 24.61 -32.85
C ASN A 453 8.30 24.82 -32.62
N VAL A 454 7.44 23.96 -33.15
CA VAL A 454 6.14 23.72 -32.53
C VAL A 454 6.42 22.74 -31.42
N ILE A 455 6.72 23.26 -30.23
CA ILE A 455 7.05 22.53 -29.03
C ILE A 455 5.80 21.77 -28.55
N ASN A 456 5.46 20.69 -29.25
CA ASN A 456 4.65 19.63 -28.70
C ASN A 456 5.60 18.77 -27.85
N THR A 457 5.88 19.22 -26.62
CA THR A 457 6.67 18.45 -25.71
C THR A 457 5.98 17.10 -25.43
N GLU A 458 6.76 16.07 -25.07
CA GLU A 458 6.21 14.76 -24.71
C GLU A 458 5.03 14.90 -23.73
N ILE A 459 5.18 15.78 -22.72
CA ILE A 459 4.14 16.04 -21.73
C ILE A 459 2.86 16.63 -22.36
N ASP A 460 2.97 17.55 -23.33
CA ASP A 460 1.80 18.14 -23.97
C ASP A 460 1.06 17.13 -24.85
N ARG A 461 1.79 16.25 -25.53
CA ARG A 461 1.21 15.13 -26.30
C ARG A 461 0.50 14.16 -25.37
N TRP A 462 1.14 13.75 -24.25
CA TRP A 462 0.53 12.84 -23.27
C TRP A 462 -0.77 13.39 -22.68
N LEU A 463 -0.80 14.66 -22.34
CA LEU A 463 -1.98 15.28 -21.73
C LEU A 463 -3.15 15.44 -22.71
N ARG A 464 -2.88 15.43 -24.04
CA ARG A 464 -3.91 15.44 -25.10
C ARG A 464 -4.32 14.04 -25.55
N GLU A 465 -3.48 13.04 -25.30
CA GLU A 465 -3.78 11.64 -25.64
C GLU A 465 -5.06 11.19 -24.92
N PRO A 466 -6.03 10.56 -25.61
CA PRO A 466 -7.28 10.12 -24.98
C PRO A 466 -7.04 9.15 -23.82
N CYS A 467 -7.94 9.15 -22.83
CA CYS A 467 -7.96 8.15 -21.78
C CYS A 467 -8.41 6.81 -22.35
N ILE A 468 -7.87 5.71 -21.82
CA ILE A 468 -8.42 4.37 -22.08
C ILE A 468 -9.66 4.11 -21.22
N SER A 469 -10.39 3.01 -21.48
CA SER A 469 -11.59 2.65 -20.72
C SER A 469 -11.32 2.55 -19.22
N LEU A 470 -12.26 3.01 -18.41
CA LEU A 470 -12.22 2.84 -16.95
C LEU A 470 -12.28 1.37 -16.53
N ASP A 471 -12.93 0.52 -17.33
CA ASP A 471 -13.11 -0.91 -17.09
C ASP A 471 -11.94 -1.75 -17.63
N SER A 472 -10.88 -1.10 -18.20
CA SER A 472 -9.72 -1.82 -18.71
C SER A 472 -9.05 -2.62 -17.60
N THR A 473 -8.72 -3.87 -17.93
CA THR A 473 -7.97 -4.79 -17.06
C THR A 473 -6.54 -4.29 -16.83
N LEU A 474 -5.86 -4.84 -15.85
CA LEU A 474 -4.46 -4.52 -15.58
C LEU A 474 -3.54 -4.86 -16.75
N ASP A 475 -3.82 -5.97 -17.43
CA ASP A 475 -3.02 -6.39 -18.59
C ASP A 475 -3.22 -5.45 -19.78
N GLU A 476 -4.44 -4.99 -20.01
CA GLU A 476 -4.72 -3.97 -21.04
C GLU A 476 -4.05 -2.63 -20.71
N GLN A 477 -4.07 -2.20 -19.45
CA GLN A 477 -3.36 -1.00 -19.00
C GLN A 477 -1.86 -1.12 -19.19
N ARG A 478 -1.28 -2.30 -18.85
CA ARG A 478 0.12 -2.61 -19.04
C ARG A 478 0.50 -2.62 -20.51
N ALA A 479 -0.28 -3.31 -21.35
CA ALA A 479 -0.07 -3.37 -22.80
C ALA A 479 -0.14 -1.98 -23.43
N TYR A 480 -1.10 -1.15 -23.02
CA TYR A 480 -1.19 0.25 -23.47
C TYR A 480 0.08 1.03 -23.11
N MET A 481 0.52 0.99 -21.85
CA MET A 481 1.74 1.71 -21.44
C MET A 481 2.99 1.22 -22.15
N GLN A 482 3.10 -0.09 -22.43
CA GLN A 482 4.19 -0.67 -23.21
C GLN A 482 4.17 -0.15 -24.66
N SER A 483 3.00 -0.13 -25.30
CA SER A 483 2.87 0.39 -26.68
C SER A 483 3.22 1.87 -26.80
N LYS A 484 3.03 2.63 -25.72
CA LYS A 484 3.33 4.07 -25.66
C LYS A 484 4.76 4.38 -25.18
N ALA A 485 5.53 3.40 -24.75
CA ALA A 485 6.84 3.63 -24.14
C ALA A 485 7.86 4.29 -25.08
N TYR A 486 7.77 4.04 -26.38
CA TYR A 486 8.62 4.69 -27.37
C TYR A 486 8.27 6.17 -27.57
N ASP A 487 6.98 6.49 -27.69
CA ASP A 487 6.50 7.85 -27.91
C ASP A 487 6.56 8.73 -26.66
N PHE A 488 6.48 8.12 -25.48
CA PHE A 488 6.43 8.76 -24.17
C PHE A 488 7.44 8.12 -23.18
N PRO A 489 8.74 8.15 -23.47
CA PRO A 489 9.74 7.44 -22.65
C PRO A 489 9.85 7.97 -21.23
N ILE A 490 9.76 9.29 -21.02
CA ILE A 490 9.83 9.92 -19.71
C ILE A 490 8.56 9.66 -18.91
N ILE A 491 7.40 9.82 -19.54
CA ILE A 491 6.11 9.53 -18.91
C ILE A 491 6.00 8.05 -18.53
N SER A 492 6.47 7.14 -19.39
CA SER A 492 6.46 5.70 -19.10
C SER A 492 7.34 5.35 -17.89
N GLN A 493 8.48 6.03 -17.74
CA GLN A 493 9.32 5.85 -16.57
C GLN A 493 8.63 6.41 -15.32
N MET A 494 8.07 7.61 -15.38
CA MET A 494 7.28 8.19 -14.30
C MET A 494 6.13 7.25 -13.89
N ALA A 495 5.37 6.72 -14.87
CA ALA A 495 4.25 5.82 -14.61
C ALA A 495 4.67 4.54 -13.88
N ARG A 496 5.83 3.97 -14.21
CA ARG A 496 6.39 2.81 -13.48
C ARG A 496 6.76 3.15 -12.04
N ASP A 497 7.52 4.22 -11.82
CA ASP A 497 7.97 4.60 -10.49
C ASP A 497 6.78 4.98 -9.58
N TYR A 498 5.86 5.81 -10.08
CA TYR A 498 4.65 6.21 -9.35
C TYR A 498 3.60 5.12 -9.24
N GLY A 499 3.57 4.20 -10.22
CA GLY A 499 2.73 3.00 -10.18
C GLY A 499 3.18 1.97 -9.15
N ALA A 500 4.42 2.04 -8.69
CA ALA A 500 4.94 1.14 -7.67
C ALA A 500 4.64 1.59 -6.23
N ILE A 501 4.14 2.82 -6.02
CA ILE A 501 3.90 3.35 -4.68
C ILE A 501 2.64 2.71 -4.06
N PRO A 502 2.77 1.98 -2.94
CA PRO A 502 1.63 1.41 -2.22
C PRO A 502 0.85 2.50 -1.47
N ALA A 503 -0.48 2.47 -1.51
CA ALA A 503 -1.33 3.33 -0.71
C ALA A 503 -1.47 2.89 0.75
N THR A 504 -1.04 1.67 1.07
CA THR A 504 -1.19 1.07 2.41
C THR A 504 0.04 0.28 2.83
N SER A 505 0.23 0.10 4.14
CA SER A 505 1.21 -0.82 4.74
C SER A 505 0.73 -2.28 4.76
N ALA A 506 -0.36 -2.61 4.08
CA ALA A 506 -0.89 -3.97 4.02
C ALA A 506 0.14 -5.04 3.60
N PRO A 507 1.10 -4.79 2.69
CA PRO A 507 2.17 -5.75 2.42
C PRO A 507 2.96 -6.16 3.67
N SER A 508 3.31 -5.21 4.54
CA SER A 508 3.97 -5.50 5.82
C SER A 508 3.06 -6.26 6.79
N GLU A 509 1.76 -5.90 6.87
CA GLU A 509 0.79 -6.61 7.71
C GLU A 509 0.61 -8.08 7.30
N ARG A 510 0.68 -8.39 5.99
CA ARG A 510 0.62 -9.77 5.49
C ARG A 510 1.81 -10.59 5.94
N VAL A 511 3.01 -10.01 5.94
CA VAL A 511 4.21 -10.66 6.50
C VAL A 511 3.96 -11.05 7.95
N PHE A 512 3.35 -10.17 8.76
CA PHE A 512 3.03 -10.48 10.15
C PHE A 512 1.96 -11.55 10.31
N SER A 513 1.02 -11.68 9.39
CA SER A 513 0.05 -12.77 9.39
C SER A 513 0.75 -14.13 9.19
N VAL A 514 1.68 -14.21 8.24
CA VAL A 514 2.50 -15.41 8.01
C VAL A 514 3.43 -15.67 9.21
N ALA A 515 4.06 -14.62 9.74
CA ALA A 515 4.90 -14.71 10.94
C ALA A 515 4.12 -15.23 12.16
N GLY A 516 2.88 -14.76 12.34
CA GLY A 516 2.01 -15.21 13.43
C GLY A 516 1.69 -16.70 13.35
N ASN A 517 1.47 -17.23 12.16
CA ASN A 517 1.28 -18.67 11.93
C ASN A 517 2.57 -19.45 12.19
N LEU A 518 3.72 -18.93 11.76
CA LEU A 518 5.03 -19.55 12.00
C LEU A 518 5.38 -19.59 13.49
N ILE A 519 5.03 -18.54 14.25
CA ILE A 519 5.25 -18.42 15.70
C ILE A 519 4.01 -18.92 16.48
N ALA A 520 3.24 -19.88 15.95
CA ALA A 520 2.06 -20.42 16.60
C ALA A 520 2.42 -21.05 17.98
N LYS A 521 1.42 -21.21 18.85
CA LYS A 521 1.57 -21.63 20.26
C LYS A 521 2.48 -22.85 20.50
N LYS A 522 2.65 -23.73 19.52
CA LYS A 522 3.54 -24.90 19.58
C LYS A 522 5.01 -24.61 19.20
N ARG A 523 5.31 -23.44 18.61
CA ARG A 523 6.64 -23.05 18.09
C ARG A 523 7.13 -21.71 18.65
N THR A 524 6.76 -21.34 19.87
CA THR A 524 7.15 -20.07 20.51
C THR A 524 8.65 -19.95 20.78
N LYS A 525 9.42 -21.04 20.65
CA LYS A 525 10.88 -21.08 20.85
C LYS A 525 11.70 -20.79 19.58
N ILE A 526 11.04 -20.56 18.42
CA ILE A 526 11.79 -20.22 17.21
C ILE A 526 12.54 -18.90 17.40
N SER A 527 13.82 -18.86 17.07
CA SER A 527 14.62 -17.64 17.19
C SER A 527 14.17 -16.60 16.17
N SER A 528 14.32 -15.31 16.52
CA SER A 528 14.01 -14.19 15.62
C SER A 528 14.77 -14.25 14.30
N GLU A 529 16.02 -14.74 14.32
CA GLU A 529 16.81 -14.95 13.11
C GLU A 529 16.18 -16.00 12.18
N ASN A 530 15.69 -17.12 12.73
CA ASN A 530 15.03 -18.15 11.93
C ASN A 530 13.70 -17.66 11.35
N VAL A 531 12.91 -16.88 12.12
CA VAL A 531 11.71 -16.20 11.61
C VAL A 531 12.07 -15.32 10.44
N ARG A 532 13.10 -14.50 10.57
CA ARG A 532 13.63 -13.62 9.53
C ARG A 532 14.01 -14.40 8.26
N TYR A 533 14.84 -15.43 8.39
CA TYR A 533 15.32 -16.21 7.25
C TYR A 533 14.17 -16.90 6.51
N VAL A 534 13.27 -17.55 7.22
CA VAL A 534 12.12 -18.24 6.60
C VAL A 534 11.21 -17.28 5.85
N LEU A 535 10.84 -16.16 6.47
CA LEU A 535 9.93 -15.19 5.86
C LEU A 535 10.55 -14.50 4.63
N CYS A 536 11.82 -14.12 4.71
CA CYS A 536 12.54 -13.53 3.59
C CYS A 536 12.67 -14.52 2.43
N LEU A 537 13.10 -15.76 2.70
CA LEU A 537 13.27 -16.79 1.67
C LEU A 537 11.94 -17.17 0.98
N ARG A 538 10.83 -17.22 1.73
CA ARG A 538 9.49 -17.39 1.15
C ARG A 538 9.13 -16.22 0.23
N SER A 539 9.31 -15.01 0.70
CA SER A 539 9.02 -13.80 -0.10
C SER A 539 9.89 -13.69 -1.36
N TRP A 540 11.10 -14.25 -1.33
CA TRP A 540 12.02 -14.26 -2.48
C TRP A 540 11.76 -15.43 -3.45
N GLY A 541 10.79 -16.31 -3.14
CA GLY A 541 10.46 -17.49 -3.96
C GLY A 541 11.50 -18.61 -3.92
N ILE A 542 12.39 -18.60 -2.90
CA ILE A 542 13.44 -19.60 -2.71
C ILE A 542 12.94 -20.78 -1.86
N LEU A 543 12.04 -20.51 -0.92
CA LEU A 543 11.27 -21.53 -0.22
C LEU A 543 9.84 -21.49 -0.76
N VAL A 544 9.45 -22.52 -1.48
CA VAL A 544 8.08 -22.74 -1.94
C VAL A 544 7.27 -23.26 -0.75
N GLU A 545 6.02 -22.79 -0.57
CA GLU A 545 5.09 -23.47 0.31
C GLU A 545 4.84 -24.85 -0.31
N ALA A 546 5.18 -25.90 0.42
CA ALA A 546 4.63 -27.20 0.10
C ALA A 546 3.10 -27.09 0.24
N ASP A 547 2.37 -27.56 -0.76
CA ASP A 547 0.92 -27.64 -0.74
C ASP A 547 0.44 -28.13 0.62
N ASP A 548 -0.67 -27.62 1.13
CA ASP A 548 -1.22 -27.63 2.50
C ASP A 548 -1.07 -28.92 3.36
N GLU A 549 -0.30 -29.92 2.96
CA GLU A 549 -0.08 -31.18 3.68
C GLU A 549 1.39 -31.50 4.02
N GLU A 550 2.39 -30.80 3.46
CA GLU A 550 3.80 -30.97 3.87
C GLU A 550 4.26 -29.76 4.71
N GLU A 551 4.04 -29.84 6.01
CA GLU A 551 4.64 -28.89 6.97
C GLU A 551 6.18 -28.94 6.84
N ILE A 552 6.81 -27.83 6.43
CA ILE A 552 8.26 -27.69 6.61
C ILE A 552 8.52 -27.75 8.11
N ILE A 553 8.88 -28.93 8.61
CA ILE A 553 9.24 -29.12 10.01
C ILE A 553 10.69 -28.65 10.14
N ILE A 554 10.86 -27.53 10.84
CA ILE A 554 12.17 -27.09 11.28
C ILE A 554 12.35 -27.63 12.69
N ASP A 555 13.37 -28.45 12.92
CA ASP A 555 13.70 -28.96 14.25
C ASP A 555 14.21 -27.84 15.18
N ASP A 556 14.33 -28.14 16.47
CA ASP A 556 14.82 -27.17 17.48
C ASP A 556 16.25 -26.66 17.19
N ASN A 557 16.98 -27.28 16.25
CA ASN A 557 18.31 -26.90 15.81
C ASN A 557 18.29 -26.08 14.49
N GLY A 558 17.09 -25.81 13.90
CA GLY A 558 16.91 -25.04 12.66
C GLY A 558 17.26 -25.83 11.40
N GLN A 559 17.16 -27.16 11.40
CA GLN A 559 17.27 -28.01 10.20
C GLN A 559 15.90 -28.25 9.59
N ILE A 560 15.82 -28.19 8.26
CA ILE A 560 14.61 -28.58 7.53
C ILE A 560 14.56 -30.11 7.59
N VAL A 561 13.52 -30.66 8.20
CA VAL A 561 13.23 -32.09 8.23
C VAL A 561 12.33 -32.40 7.02
N GLU A 562 12.89 -32.98 5.99
CA GLU A 562 12.09 -33.58 4.90
C GLU A 562 11.43 -34.85 5.46
N GLN A 563 10.12 -34.97 5.37
CA GLN A 563 9.44 -36.23 5.66
C GLN A 563 9.72 -37.19 4.49
N GLU A 564 10.33 -38.36 4.80
CA GLU A 564 10.42 -39.50 3.89
C GLU A 564 9.05 -40.13 3.62
#